data_010566c2ea7b05cca6ce8913def9dea4
#
_entry.id   010566c2ea7b05cca6ce8913def9dea4
#
_cell.length_a   1.000
_cell.length_b   1.000
_cell.length_c   1.000
_cell.angle_alpha   90.00
_cell.angle_beta   90.00
_cell.angle_gamma   90.00
#
_symmetry.space_group_name_H-M   'P 1'
#
loop_
_entity.id
_entity.type
_entity.pdbx_description
1 polymer ?
#
loop_
_entity_poly.entity_id
_entity_poly.type
_entity_poly.pdbx_seq_one_letter_code
_entity_poly.pdbx_strand_id
1 'polypeptide(L)'
;EGGDLLVQFAGIGLDGVLITEHHSYEASAPVQAVGRDEGLLVLRGVEISTDRGHLLAYGLEDDSWNTWGRDTWLPLEDVIARIIDLGGLCAPAHPYREFGVCSLLDGLLELQGIAAVETHNGSNADSDNELAIVATRHMALPGLGGSDCHKVAAVGRCATEFLQPVTDMASLIAAVRAGACRGGYFKGFSAATANRRD
;
A
#
# COMPACT_ATOMS: atom_id res chain seq x y z
N GLU A 1 -0.16 -17.61 11.42
CA GLU A 1 -0.29 -16.13 11.27
C GLU A 1 -0.83 -15.72 9.89
N GLY A 2 -0.26 -16.21 8.75
CA GLY A 2 -0.78 -15.87 7.42
C GLY A 2 -2.20 -16.36 7.15
N GLY A 3 -2.57 -17.55 7.62
CA GLY A 3 -3.92 -18.10 7.49
C GLY A 3 -4.95 -17.29 8.26
N ASP A 4 -4.65 -16.85 9.47
CA ASP A 4 -5.55 -16.03 10.30
C ASP A 4 -5.82 -14.67 9.65
N LEU A 5 -4.82 -14.09 8.99
CA LEU A 5 -4.94 -12.85 8.23
C LEU A 5 -5.96 -13.01 7.09
N LEU A 6 -5.87 -14.08 6.30
CA LEU A 6 -6.76 -14.34 5.17
C LEU A 6 -8.19 -14.63 5.60
N VAL A 7 -8.38 -15.36 6.69
CA VAL A 7 -9.71 -15.57 7.30
C VAL A 7 -10.33 -14.23 7.70
N GLN A 8 -9.55 -13.31 8.27
CA GLN A 8 -10.03 -11.97 8.61
C GLN A 8 -10.44 -11.18 7.36
N PHE A 9 -9.67 -11.21 6.28
CA PHE A 9 -10.01 -10.55 5.01
C PHE A 9 -11.35 -11.03 4.45
N ALA A 10 -11.51 -12.33 4.32
CA ALA A 10 -12.76 -12.93 3.84
C ALA A 10 -13.95 -12.57 4.74
N GLY A 11 -13.73 -12.54 6.06
CA GLY A 11 -14.76 -12.26 7.06
C GLY A 11 -15.27 -10.83 7.07
N ILE A 12 -14.50 -9.85 6.56
CA ILE A 12 -14.92 -8.43 6.52
C ILE A 12 -15.43 -7.98 5.15
N GLY A 13 -15.42 -8.86 4.14
CA GLY A 13 -15.97 -8.58 2.81
C GLY A 13 -15.05 -7.78 1.90
N LEU A 14 -13.73 -7.93 2.03
CA LEU A 14 -12.76 -7.47 1.04
C LEU A 14 -12.67 -8.49 -0.11
N ASP A 15 -12.61 -8.01 -1.35
CA ASP A 15 -12.51 -8.86 -2.54
C ASP A 15 -11.10 -9.41 -2.76
N GLY A 16 -10.10 -8.77 -2.19
CA GLY A 16 -8.70 -9.16 -2.30
C GLY A 16 -7.80 -8.38 -1.36
N VAL A 17 -6.55 -8.76 -1.33
CA VAL A 17 -5.50 -8.10 -0.56
C VAL A 17 -4.24 -7.94 -1.39
N LEU A 18 -3.57 -6.83 -1.20
CA LEU A 18 -2.21 -6.61 -1.68
C LEU A 18 -1.30 -6.51 -0.46
N ILE A 19 -0.34 -7.42 -0.38
CA ILE A 19 0.61 -7.50 0.72
C ILE A 19 1.89 -6.78 0.29
N THR A 20 2.34 -5.85 1.13
CA THR A 20 3.54 -5.04 0.91
C THR A 20 4.46 -5.19 2.11
N GLU A 21 5.18 -6.32 2.15
CA GLU A 21 6.16 -6.55 3.20
C GLU A 21 7.32 -5.57 3.10
N HIS A 22 7.89 -5.21 4.25
CA HIS A 22 9.08 -4.39 4.28
C HIS A 22 10.28 -5.17 3.70
N HIS A 23 10.95 -4.55 2.74
CA HIS A 23 12.26 -4.98 2.23
C HIS A 23 12.32 -6.38 1.59
N SER A 24 11.19 -7.06 1.39
CA SER A 24 11.19 -8.36 0.71
C SER A 24 9.86 -8.63 -0.01
N TYR A 25 9.98 -8.84 -1.32
CA TYR A 25 8.88 -9.35 -2.13
C TYR A 25 8.60 -10.83 -1.80
N GLU A 26 9.66 -11.62 -1.57
CA GLU A 26 9.55 -13.05 -1.34
C GLU A 26 8.92 -13.40 0.02
N ALA A 27 9.00 -12.51 1.00
CA ALA A 27 8.39 -12.74 2.32
C ALA A 27 6.86 -12.92 2.27
N SER A 28 6.18 -12.35 1.28
CA SER A 28 4.73 -12.48 1.09
C SER A 28 4.30 -13.74 0.32
N ALA A 29 5.24 -14.50 -0.26
CA ALA A 29 4.93 -15.68 -1.08
C ALA A 29 4.12 -16.76 -0.34
N PRO A 30 4.40 -17.12 0.93
CA PRO A 30 3.62 -18.10 1.66
C PRO A 30 2.15 -17.69 1.84
N VAL A 31 1.88 -16.40 2.06
CA VAL A 31 0.51 -15.89 2.23
C VAL A 31 -0.24 -15.93 0.91
N GLN A 32 0.41 -15.60 -0.21
CA GLN A 32 -0.18 -15.72 -1.53
C GLN A 32 -0.54 -17.18 -1.87
N ALA A 33 0.31 -18.14 -1.50
CA ALA A 33 0.03 -19.56 -1.71
C ALA A 33 -1.24 -20.01 -0.98
N VAL A 34 -1.37 -19.65 0.31
CA VAL A 34 -2.57 -19.95 1.10
C VAL A 34 -3.80 -19.26 0.49
N GLY A 35 -3.70 -18.00 0.08
CA GLY A 35 -4.80 -17.28 -0.57
C GLY A 35 -5.29 -17.97 -1.84
N ARG A 36 -4.37 -18.48 -2.66
CA ARG A 36 -4.72 -19.24 -3.86
C ARG A 36 -5.50 -20.52 -3.52
N ASP A 37 -5.08 -21.26 -2.51
CA ASP A 37 -5.73 -22.49 -2.07
C ASP A 37 -7.15 -22.23 -1.53
N GLU A 38 -7.36 -21.06 -0.92
CA GLU A 38 -8.66 -20.61 -0.39
C GLU A 38 -9.51 -19.84 -1.42
N GLY A 39 -9.03 -19.66 -2.65
CA GLY A 39 -9.74 -18.94 -3.70
C GLY A 39 -9.81 -17.41 -3.49
N LEU A 40 -8.89 -16.84 -2.71
CA LEU A 40 -8.80 -15.42 -2.42
C LEU A 40 -7.78 -14.74 -3.34
N LEU A 41 -8.10 -13.55 -3.81
CA LEU A 41 -7.14 -12.73 -4.54
C LEU A 41 -6.10 -12.16 -3.57
N VAL A 42 -4.86 -12.65 -3.67
CA VAL A 42 -3.71 -12.13 -2.94
C VAL A 42 -2.66 -11.66 -3.94
N LEU A 43 -2.46 -10.36 -4.01
CA LEU A 43 -1.39 -9.73 -4.79
C LEU A 43 -0.21 -9.40 -3.89
N ARG A 44 0.98 -9.24 -4.48
CA ARG A 44 2.20 -8.94 -3.75
C ARG A 44 2.86 -7.67 -4.28
N GLY A 45 3.34 -6.85 -3.38
CA GLY A 45 4.19 -5.70 -3.61
C GLY A 45 5.27 -5.62 -2.55
N VAL A 46 5.92 -4.48 -2.44
CA VAL A 46 6.96 -4.23 -1.42
C VAL A 46 6.78 -2.83 -0.86
N GLU A 47 6.99 -2.67 0.44
CA GLU A 47 7.20 -1.37 1.05
C GLU A 47 8.70 -1.12 1.20
N ILE A 48 9.21 -0.17 0.42
CA ILE A 48 10.64 0.16 0.35
C ILE A 48 10.91 1.38 1.21
N SER A 49 11.83 1.25 2.18
CA SER A 49 12.33 2.39 2.94
C SER A 49 13.35 3.16 2.11
N THR A 50 13.14 4.47 2.01
CA THR A 50 14.01 5.38 1.28
C THR A 50 14.58 6.45 2.21
N ASP A 51 15.45 7.30 1.71
CA ASP A 51 16.05 8.42 2.44
C ASP A 51 15.01 9.49 2.87
N ARG A 52 13.79 9.47 2.28
CA ARG A 52 12.74 10.45 2.56
C ARG A 52 11.36 9.85 2.83
N GLY A 53 11.28 8.61 3.23
CA GLY A 53 10.02 7.96 3.60
C GLY A 53 9.88 6.58 2.98
N HIS A 54 8.69 6.01 3.13
CA HIS A 54 8.36 4.71 2.58
C HIS A 54 7.65 4.83 1.23
N LEU A 55 7.94 3.90 0.35
CA LEU A 55 7.38 3.83 -0.99
C LEU A 55 6.76 2.46 -1.23
N LEU A 56 5.48 2.41 -1.51
CA LEU A 56 4.81 1.20 -1.97
C LEU A 56 5.17 0.97 -3.43
N ALA A 57 5.70 -0.21 -3.73
CA ALA A 57 6.12 -0.63 -5.07
C ALA A 57 5.26 -1.80 -5.55
N TYR A 58 4.67 -1.65 -6.72
CA TYR A 58 3.80 -2.63 -7.36
C TYR A 58 4.36 -3.03 -8.73
N GLY A 59 4.26 -4.32 -9.05
CA GLY A 59 4.77 -4.86 -10.31
C GLY A 59 6.23 -5.31 -10.24
N LEU A 60 6.82 -5.39 -9.05
CA LEU A 60 8.05 -6.14 -8.82
C LEU A 60 7.73 -7.64 -8.79
N GLU A 61 8.65 -8.47 -9.25
CA GLU A 61 8.45 -9.92 -9.35
C GLU A 61 9.41 -10.73 -8.45
N ASP A 62 10.43 -10.07 -7.92
CA ASP A 62 11.45 -10.66 -7.07
C ASP A 62 12.12 -9.61 -6.16
N ASP A 63 13.13 -10.04 -5.40
CA ASP A 63 13.92 -9.20 -4.51
C ASP A 63 15.18 -8.59 -5.16
N SER A 64 15.32 -8.59 -6.48
CA SER A 64 16.48 -8.02 -7.19
C SER A 64 16.66 -6.52 -6.92
N TRP A 65 15.60 -5.82 -6.57
CA TRP A 65 15.62 -4.41 -6.15
C TRP A 65 16.51 -4.16 -4.92
N ASN A 66 16.74 -5.16 -4.06
CA ASN A 66 17.63 -5.06 -2.89
C ASN A 66 19.08 -4.70 -3.26
N THR A 67 19.47 -4.86 -4.52
CA THR A 67 20.81 -4.52 -5.02
C THR A 67 20.95 -3.05 -5.39
N TRP A 68 19.87 -2.27 -5.36
CA TRP A 68 19.85 -0.87 -5.83
C TRP A 68 20.60 0.10 -4.92
N GLY A 69 20.84 -0.26 -3.66
CA GLY A 69 21.64 0.49 -2.72
C GLY A 69 22.39 -0.43 -1.78
N ARG A 70 23.55 0.00 -1.35
CA ARG A 70 24.37 -0.70 -0.34
C ARG A 70 24.60 0.26 0.81
N ASP A 71 24.38 -0.22 2.02
CA ASP A 71 24.80 0.40 3.28
C ASP A 71 24.11 1.71 3.70
N THR A 72 23.15 2.25 2.93
CA THR A 72 22.40 3.46 3.29
C THR A 72 20.95 3.38 2.80
N TRP A 73 20.13 4.30 3.26
CA TRP A 73 18.78 4.50 2.74
C TRP A 73 18.81 4.73 1.23
N LEU A 74 17.96 4.04 0.49
CA LEU A 74 17.87 4.19 -0.96
C LEU A 74 17.37 5.61 -1.31
N PRO A 75 18.00 6.31 -2.26
CA PRO A 75 17.49 7.59 -2.74
C PRO A 75 16.10 7.43 -3.36
N LEU A 76 15.13 8.18 -2.86
CA LEU A 76 13.71 8.04 -3.24
C LEU A 76 13.50 8.16 -4.76
N GLU A 77 14.09 9.17 -5.39
CA GLU A 77 13.94 9.39 -6.84
C GLU A 77 14.55 8.27 -7.68
N ASP A 78 15.68 7.72 -7.25
CA ASP A 78 16.32 6.59 -7.92
C ASP A 78 15.44 5.34 -7.85
N VAL A 79 14.80 5.10 -6.70
CA VAL A 79 13.86 3.99 -6.52
C VAL A 79 12.64 4.17 -7.42
N ILE A 80 12.05 5.37 -7.45
CA ILE A 80 10.92 5.69 -8.33
C ILE A 80 11.28 5.42 -9.79
N ALA A 81 12.40 5.95 -10.26
CA ALA A 81 12.85 5.78 -11.63
C ALA A 81 13.01 4.31 -12.01
N ARG A 82 13.63 3.51 -11.15
CA ARG A 82 13.86 2.07 -11.41
C ARG A 82 12.56 1.26 -11.42
N ILE A 83 11.61 1.56 -10.53
CA ILE A 83 10.30 0.90 -10.55
C ILE A 83 9.57 1.20 -11.86
N ILE A 84 9.63 2.44 -12.34
CA ILE A 84 9.04 2.83 -13.63
C ILE A 84 9.71 2.09 -14.79
N ASP A 85 11.03 2.01 -14.79
CA ASP A 85 11.80 1.30 -15.85
C ASP A 85 11.45 -0.19 -15.93
N LEU A 86 11.08 -0.79 -14.81
CA LEU A 86 10.58 -2.17 -14.73
C LEU A 86 9.09 -2.31 -15.12
N GLY A 87 8.43 -1.20 -15.50
CA GLY A 87 7.01 -1.19 -15.86
C GLY A 87 6.05 -1.18 -14.67
N GLY A 88 6.59 -1.16 -13.46
CA GLY A 88 5.84 -1.05 -12.21
C GLY A 88 5.27 0.34 -11.96
N LEU A 89 4.61 0.50 -10.84
CA LEU A 89 4.20 1.80 -10.32
C LEU A 89 4.54 1.90 -8.84
N CYS A 90 4.63 3.12 -8.35
CA CYS A 90 4.85 3.39 -6.95
C CYS A 90 3.94 4.48 -6.41
N ALA A 91 3.70 4.41 -5.11
CA ALA A 91 2.95 5.37 -4.35
C ALA A 91 3.63 5.61 -2.98
N PRO A 92 3.84 6.87 -2.55
CA PRO A 92 4.29 7.16 -1.20
C PRO A 92 3.31 6.57 -0.16
N ALA A 93 3.84 5.80 0.78
CA ALA A 93 3.10 5.27 1.92
C ALA A 93 2.99 6.34 3.00
N HIS A 94 1.84 6.45 3.67
CA HIS A 94 1.59 7.32 4.83
C HIS A 94 2.42 8.62 4.84
N PRO A 95 2.36 9.46 3.78
CA PRO A 95 3.38 10.50 3.51
C PRO A 95 3.46 11.60 4.57
N TYR A 96 2.40 11.81 5.37
CA TYR A 96 2.35 12.81 6.44
C TYR A 96 2.52 12.22 7.84
N ARG A 97 2.73 10.90 7.97
CA ARG A 97 3.09 10.32 9.27
C ARG A 97 4.49 10.76 9.66
N GLU A 98 4.64 11.44 10.78
CA GLU A 98 5.94 11.74 11.36
C GLU A 98 6.51 10.52 12.07
N PHE A 99 7.51 9.87 11.49
CA PHE A 99 8.21 8.75 12.08
C PHE A 99 9.72 8.88 11.86
N GLY A 100 10.41 9.47 12.82
CA GLY A 100 11.86 9.68 12.75
C GLY A 100 12.27 10.52 11.54
N VAL A 101 13.24 10.04 10.77
CA VAL A 101 13.75 10.73 9.55
C VAL A 101 13.01 10.30 8.27
N CYS A 102 12.01 9.44 8.39
CA CYS A 102 11.34 8.81 7.25
C CYS A 102 9.99 9.44 6.94
N SER A 103 9.87 10.75 7.04
CA SER A 103 8.64 11.48 6.74
C SER A 103 8.82 12.33 5.49
N LEU A 104 7.95 12.12 4.50
CA LEU A 104 8.00 12.88 3.25
C LEU A 104 7.42 14.29 3.42
N LEU A 105 6.30 14.40 4.17
CA LEU A 105 5.56 15.64 4.41
C LEU A 105 5.31 16.42 3.10
N ASP A 106 5.49 17.73 3.10
CA ASP A 106 5.28 18.56 1.92
C ASP A 106 6.28 18.30 0.78
N GLY A 107 7.36 17.55 1.02
CA GLY A 107 8.21 17.01 -0.04
C GLY A 107 7.47 16.10 -1.01
N LEU A 108 6.29 15.60 -0.61
CA LEU A 108 5.36 14.89 -1.49
C LEU A 108 5.00 15.70 -2.74
N LEU A 109 4.78 17.01 -2.59
CA LEU A 109 4.32 17.90 -3.68
C LEU A 109 5.37 18.09 -4.79
N GLU A 110 6.62 17.79 -4.49
CA GLU A 110 7.75 17.94 -5.42
C GLU A 110 8.05 16.64 -6.19
N LEU A 111 7.46 15.51 -5.75
CA LEU A 111 7.75 14.21 -6.35
C LEU A 111 7.21 14.09 -7.77
N GLN A 112 8.04 13.49 -8.61
CA GLN A 112 7.71 13.15 -10.00
C GLN A 112 7.68 11.63 -10.18
N GLY A 113 6.88 11.15 -11.12
CA GLY A 113 6.86 9.72 -11.50
C GLY A 113 6.03 8.81 -10.60
N ILE A 114 5.46 9.32 -9.50
CA ILE A 114 4.50 8.56 -8.69
C ILE A 114 3.15 8.48 -9.39
N ALA A 115 2.46 7.34 -9.26
CA ALA A 115 1.19 7.09 -9.95
C ALA A 115 -0.04 7.32 -9.04
N ALA A 116 0.16 7.32 -7.74
CA ALA A 116 -0.86 7.50 -6.71
C ALA A 116 -0.21 7.93 -5.39
N VAL A 117 -1.02 8.21 -4.38
CA VAL A 117 -0.57 8.50 -3.01
C VAL A 117 -1.43 7.72 -2.04
N GLU A 118 -0.87 7.13 -1.00
CA GLU A 118 -1.65 6.56 0.08
C GLU A 118 -2.29 7.67 0.91
N THR A 119 -3.59 7.91 0.68
CA THR A 119 -4.37 8.97 1.35
C THR A 119 -5.04 8.50 2.63
N HIS A 120 -5.30 7.21 2.73
CA HIS A 120 -5.95 6.60 3.88
C HIS A 120 -5.13 5.43 4.38
N ASN A 121 -4.38 5.64 5.43
CA ASN A 121 -3.64 4.59 6.11
C ASN A 121 -4.31 4.27 7.45
N GLY A 122 -4.58 2.99 7.68
CA GLY A 122 -5.33 2.54 8.87
C GLY A 122 -4.56 2.68 10.18
N SER A 123 -3.25 2.87 10.14
CA SER A 123 -2.39 3.06 11.30
C SER A 123 -2.05 4.53 11.57
N ASN A 124 -2.47 5.45 10.67
CA ASN A 124 -2.29 6.89 10.83
C ASN A 124 -3.27 7.52 11.83
N ALA A 125 -2.92 8.70 12.34
CA ALA A 125 -3.90 9.65 12.85
C ALA A 125 -4.77 10.17 11.70
N ASP A 126 -6.02 10.54 12.01
CA ASP A 126 -6.94 11.05 10.97
C ASP A 126 -6.42 12.34 10.33
N SER A 127 -5.72 13.20 11.12
CA SER A 127 -5.07 14.41 10.62
C SER A 127 -4.04 14.15 9.52
N ASP A 128 -3.26 13.09 9.62
CA ASP A 128 -2.23 12.73 8.63
C ASP A 128 -2.89 12.28 7.31
N ASN A 129 -3.98 11.52 7.43
CA ASN A 129 -4.80 11.13 6.28
C ASN A 129 -5.45 12.35 5.61
N GLU A 130 -5.95 13.32 6.39
CA GLU A 130 -6.53 14.56 5.86
C GLU A 130 -5.50 15.38 5.08
N LEU A 131 -4.28 15.53 5.59
CA LEU A 131 -3.19 16.19 4.88
C LEU A 131 -2.84 15.47 3.57
N ALA A 132 -2.73 14.15 3.59
CA ALA A 132 -2.48 13.34 2.40
C ALA A 132 -3.59 13.50 1.36
N ILE A 133 -4.86 13.55 1.76
CA ILE A 133 -6.01 13.79 0.87
C ILE A 133 -5.90 15.16 0.20
N VAL A 134 -5.58 16.22 0.97
CA VAL A 134 -5.44 17.58 0.44
C VAL A 134 -4.31 17.68 -0.58
N ALA A 135 -3.12 17.15 -0.23
CA ALA A 135 -1.96 17.14 -1.12
C ALA A 135 -2.23 16.35 -2.42
N THR A 136 -2.84 15.18 -2.31
CA THR A 136 -3.16 14.32 -3.46
C THR A 136 -4.15 15.00 -4.43
N ARG A 137 -5.15 15.71 -3.90
CA ARG A 137 -6.05 16.54 -4.73
C ARG A 137 -5.31 17.65 -5.46
N HIS A 138 -4.36 18.31 -4.78
CA HIS A 138 -3.54 19.36 -5.40
C HIS A 138 -2.68 18.80 -6.55
N MET A 139 -2.15 17.59 -6.39
CA MET A 139 -1.35 16.90 -7.39
C MET A 139 -2.18 16.27 -8.52
N ALA A 140 -3.50 16.25 -8.41
CA ALA A 140 -4.43 15.58 -9.33
C ALA A 140 -4.12 14.08 -9.53
N LEU A 141 -3.66 13.40 -8.48
CA LEU A 141 -3.38 11.97 -8.46
C LEU A 141 -4.52 11.19 -7.78
N PRO A 142 -4.70 9.89 -8.08
CA PRO A 142 -5.61 9.04 -7.33
C PRO A 142 -5.06 8.75 -5.93
N GLY A 143 -5.98 8.60 -4.96
CA GLY A 143 -5.66 8.15 -3.62
C GLY A 143 -5.77 6.65 -3.47
N LEU A 144 -4.87 6.04 -2.70
CA LEU A 144 -4.95 4.65 -2.26
C LEU A 144 -5.32 4.60 -0.77
N GLY A 145 -5.82 3.44 -0.33
CA GLY A 145 -6.05 3.14 1.07
C GLY A 145 -5.50 1.77 1.43
N GLY A 146 -4.84 1.69 2.57
CA GLY A 146 -4.30 0.45 3.12
C GLY A 146 -4.45 0.41 4.63
N SER A 147 -4.50 -0.79 5.21
CA SER A 147 -4.60 -0.92 6.67
C SER A 147 -3.28 -0.72 7.39
N ASP A 148 -2.16 -0.93 6.70
CA ASP A 148 -0.81 -0.91 7.29
C ASP A 148 -0.80 -1.74 8.59
N CYS A 149 -1.38 -2.93 8.51
CA CYS A 149 -1.65 -3.74 9.68
C CYS A 149 -0.47 -4.65 10.00
N HIS A 150 0.04 -4.52 11.22
CA HIS A 150 1.03 -5.43 11.82
C HIS A 150 0.36 -6.44 12.76
N LYS A 151 -0.97 -6.45 12.83
CA LYS A 151 -1.79 -7.36 13.63
C LYS A 151 -3.08 -7.66 12.91
N VAL A 152 -3.54 -8.91 12.97
CA VAL A 152 -4.78 -9.37 12.32
C VAL A 152 -5.99 -8.48 12.66
N ALA A 153 -6.10 -8.01 13.88
CA ALA A 153 -7.23 -7.16 14.33
C ALA A 153 -7.28 -5.76 13.68
N ALA A 154 -6.20 -5.32 13.04
CA ALA A 154 -6.12 -4.00 12.38
C ALA A 154 -6.43 -4.06 10.87
N VAL A 155 -6.64 -5.27 10.33
CA VAL A 155 -6.94 -5.50 8.92
C VAL A 155 -8.23 -4.77 8.51
N GLY A 156 -8.20 -4.11 7.35
CA GLY A 156 -9.38 -3.54 6.71
C GLY A 156 -9.88 -2.23 7.30
N ARG A 157 -9.11 -1.54 8.13
CA ARG A 157 -9.51 -0.20 8.62
C ARG A 157 -9.62 0.82 7.49
N CYS A 158 -8.68 0.77 6.55
CA CYS A 158 -8.72 1.50 5.30
C CYS A 158 -8.50 0.52 4.13
N ALA A 159 -9.03 0.87 2.97
CA ALA A 159 -8.94 0.06 1.76
C ALA A 159 -8.97 0.94 0.52
N THR A 160 -8.63 0.36 -0.62
CA THR A 160 -8.79 0.98 -1.95
C THR A 160 -10.01 0.38 -2.62
N GLU A 161 -10.93 1.23 -3.07
CA GLU A 161 -12.01 0.85 -3.96
C GLU A 161 -11.58 1.05 -5.41
N PHE A 162 -11.75 0.04 -6.23
CA PHE A 162 -11.50 0.08 -7.66
C PHE A 162 -12.83 0.18 -8.42
N LEU A 163 -12.89 1.03 -9.45
CA LEU A 163 -14.11 1.22 -10.27
C LEU A 163 -14.35 0.06 -11.25
N GLN A 164 -13.37 -0.81 -11.43
CA GLN A 164 -13.42 -2.00 -12.26
C GLN A 164 -12.80 -3.17 -11.50
N PRO A 165 -13.17 -4.41 -11.82
CA PRO A 165 -12.59 -5.58 -11.18
C PRO A 165 -11.07 -5.65 -11.35
N VAL A 166 -10.36 -5.88 -10.25
CA VAL A 166 -8.93 -6.19 -10.22
C VAL A 166 -8.79 -7.69 -10.01
N THR A 167 -8.12 -8.38 -10.94
CA THR A 167 -7.94 -9.83 -10.92
C THR A 167 -6.48 -10.25 -10.83
N ASP A 168 -5.56 -9.32 -11.10
CA ASP A 168 -4.12 -9.53 -11.09
C ASP A 168 -3.37 -8.20 -10.94
N MET A 169 -2.04 -8.25 -10.87
CA MET A 169 -1.20 -7.07 -10.73
C MET A 169 -1.29 -6.13 -11.96
N ALA A 170 -1.44 -6.67 -13.15
CA ALA A 170 -1.53 -5.86 -14.36
C ALA A 170 -2.81 -5.02 -14.39
N SER A 171 -3.95 -5.61 -14.03
CA SER A 171 -5.23 -4.90 -13.92
C SER A 171 -5.23 -3.87 -12.78
N LEU A 172 -4.56 -4.14 -11.65
CA LEU A 172 -4.35 -3.17 -10.58
C LEU A 172 -3.56 -1.96 -11.08
N ILE A 173 -2.41 -2.19 -11.71
CA ILE A 173 -1.55 -1.14 -12.26
C ILE A 173 -2.32 -0.30 -13.30
N ALA A 174 -3.06 -0.95 -14.18
CA ALA A 174 -3.88 -0.27 -15.19
C ALA A 174 -4.96 0.62 -14.54
N ALA A 175 -5.67 0.12 -13.52
CA ALA A 175 -6.69 0.87 -12.80
C ALA A 175 -6.13 2.10 -12.08
N VAL A 176 -4.99 1.95 -11.40
CA VAL A 176 -4.33 3.08 -10.71
C VAL A 176 -3.86 4.13 -11.72
N ARG A 177 -3.20 3.73 -12.81
CA ARG A 177 -2.76 4.67 -13.87
C ARG A 177 -3.90 5.41 -14.54
N ALA A 178 -5.07 4.77 -14.64
CA ALA A 178 -6.27 5.38 -15.18
C ALA A 178 -7.01 6.29 -14.17
N GLY A 179 -6.55 6.37 -12.93
CA GLY A 179 -7.26 7.07 -11.86
C GLY A 179 -8.59 6.39 -11.48
N ALA A 180 -8.77 5.13 -11.83
CA ALA A 180 -10.00 4.35 -11.61
C ALA A 180 -10.01 3.68 -10.23
N CYS A 181 -9.51 4.38 -9.21
CA CYS A 181 -9.48 3.90 -7.84
C CYS A 181 -9.62 5.08 -6.85
N ARG A 182 -9.97 4.77 -5.62
CA ARG A 182 -9.98 5.72 -4.50
C ARG A 182 -9.68 5.03 -3.18
N GLY A 183 -8.88 5.64 -2.34
CA GLY A 183 -8.69 5.26 -0.95
C GLY A 183 -9.85 5.71 -0.07
N GLY A 184 -10.09 4.98 1.00
CA GLY A 184 -11.14 5.33 1.97
C GLY A 184 -11.12 4.47 3.23
N TYR A 185 -11.86 4.89 4.24
CA TYR A 185 -12.16 4.05 5.39
C TYR A 185 -13.13 2.95 4.96
N PHE A 186 -12.79 1.71 5.26
CA PHE A 186 -13.61 0.57 4.87
C PHE A 186 -14.82 0.43 5.80
N LYS A 187 -16.01 0.71 5.29
CA LYS A 187 -17.26 0.72 6.04
C LYS A 187 -17.72 -0.67 6.53
N GLY A 188 -17.17 -1.75 5.96
CA GLY A 188 -17.39 -3.12 6.41
C GLY A 188 -16.69 -3.44 7.74
N PHE A 189 -15.83 -2.53 8.23
CA PHE A 189 -15.28 -2.56 9.57
C PHE A 189 -16.40 -2.16 10.54
N SER A 190 -17.29 -3.10 10.83
CA SER A 190 -18.50 -2.82 11.59
C SER A 190 -18.15 -2.46 13.04
N ALA A 191 -19.00 -1.62 13.65
CA ALA A 191 -18.95 -1.28 15.08
C ALA A 191 -18.92 -2.52 16.02
N ALA A 192 -19.30 -3.70 15.53
CA ALA A 192 -19.24 -4.96 16.26
C ALA A 192 -17.78 -5.45 16.51
N THR A 193 -16.83 -5.08 15.65
CA THR A 193 -15.41 -5.38 15.85
C THR A 193 -14.71 -4.33 16.71
N ALA A 194 -15.22 -3.09 16.75
CA ALA A 194 -14.69 -2.03 17.60
C ALA A 194 -14.98 -2.27 19.11
N ASN A 195 -16.06 -2.98 19.44
CA ASN A 195 -16.43 -3.32 20.83
C ASN A 195 -15.68 -4.51 21.44
N ARG A 196 -14.71 -5.10 20.76
CA ARG A 196 -13.81 -6.12 21.32
C ARG A 196 -12.47 -5.55 21.83
N ARG A 197 -12.45 -4.25 22.11
CA ARG A 197 -11.28 -3.55 22.66
C ARG A 197 -11.47 -3.21 24.15
N ASP A 198 -11.99 -4.15 24.91
CA ASP A 198 -11.92 -4.13 26.39
C ASP A 198 -11.16 -5.37 26.89
#